data_3c9a574ced2cec516ddf9169e7f36c8d
#
_entry.id   3c9a574ced2cec516ddf9169e7f36c8d
#
_cell.length_a   1.000
_cell.length_b   1.000
_cell.length_c   1.000
_cell.angle_alpha   90.00
_cell.angle_beta   90.00
_cell.angle_gamma   90.00
#
_symmetry.space_group_name_H-M   'P 1'
#
loop_
_entity.id
_entity.type
_entity.pdbx_description
1 polymer ?
#
loop_
_entity_poly.entity_id
_entity_poly.type
_entity_poly.pdbx_seq_one_letter_code
_entity_poly.pdbx_strand_id
1 'polypeptide(L)'
;MAYNSLAALGMLARLLREALWVPVAIVVASMALARLPVRLDLWWLAHLAGGAALAFCYLRAIAIARAKLGALRPAGAYLLAFALSCMTALAWEIGEFTIDQLAGTGLQQGNFDTMSDLILGTAGAAAYLAWHALTKFASSRW
;
A
#
# COMPACT_ATOMS: atom_id res chain seq x y z
N MET A 1 -4.39 -24.95 22.38
CA MET A 1 -4.36 -24.64 20.93
C MET A 1 -5.53 -23.75 20.46
N ALA A 2 -6.76 -23.96 20.88
CA ALA A 2 -7.94 -23.16 20.45
C ALA A 2 -7.88 -21.66 20.78
N TYR A 3 -7.32 -21.25 21.91
CA TYR A 3 -7.22 -19.83 22.31
C TYR A 3 -6.32 -19.00 21.35
N ASN A 4 -5.23 -19.60 20.87
CA ASN A 4 -4.33 -18.93 19.90
C ASN A 4 -4.98 -18.74 18.52
N SER A 5 -5.87 -19.65 18.12
CA SER A 5 -6.58 -19.56 16.83
C SER A 5 -7.64 -18.46 16.85
N LEU A 6 -8.38 -18.28 17.94
CA LEU A 6 -9.38 -17.19 18.07
C LEU A 6 -8.72 -15.81 18.09
N ALA A 7 -7.59 -15.67 18.78
CA ALA A 7 -6.83 -14.41 18.77
C ALA A 7 -6.27 -14.08 17.38
N ALA A 8 -5.80 -15.10 16.64
CA ALA A 8 -5.32 -14.95 15.28
C ALA A 8 -6.44 -14.55 14.32
N LEU A 9 -7.62 -15.15 14.41
CA LEU A 9 -8.80 -14.81 13.62
C LEU A 9 -9.28 -13.39 13.91
N GLY A 10 -9.30 -12.98 15.18
CA GLY A 10 -9.64 -11.61 15.56
C GLY A 10 -8.66 -10.57 14.99
N MET A 11 -7.36 -10.87 15.00
CA MET A 11 -6.35 -10.01 14.38
C MET A 11 -6.52 -9.94 12.86
N LEU A 12 -6.77 -11.05 12.20
CA LEU A 12 -7.01 -11.10 10.76
C LEU A 12 -8.24 -10.27 10.37
N ALA A 13 -9.35 -10.43 11.09
CA ALA A 13 -10.57 -9.65 10.86
C ALA A 13 -10.33 -8.14 11.02
N ARG A 14 -9.51 -7.72 12.00
CA ARG A 14 -9.11 -6.32 12.16
C ARG A 14 -8.24 -5.84 11.00
N LEU A 15 -7.27 -6.63 10.54
CA LEU A 15 -6.43 -6.29 9.39
C LEU A 15 -7.28 -6.08 8.12
N LEU A 16 -8.21 -6.98 7.85
CA LEU A 16 -9.13 -6.86 6.71
C LEU A 16 -9.97 -5.59 6.79
N ARG A 17 -10.57 -5.32 7.95
CA ARG A 17 -11.50 -4.21 8.13
C ARG A 17 -10.82 -2.85 8.28
N GLU A 18 -9.66 -2.78 8.96
CA GLU A 18 -9.04 -1.52 9.37
C GLU A 18 -7.85 -1.12 8.49
N ALA A 19 -7.23 -2.05 7.78
CA ALA A 19 -6.02 -1.80 6.98
C ALA A 19 -6.23 -2.02 5.48
N LEU A 20 -6.74 -3.17 5.06
CA LEU A 20 -6.75 -3.60 3.67
C LEU A 20 -7.83 -2.92 2.80
N TRP A 21 -8.86 -2.33 3.39
CA TRP A 21 -9.95 -1.75 2.60
C TRP A 21 -9.49 -0.57 1.71
N VAL A 22 -8.49 0.22 2.15
CA VAL A 22 -8.01 1.39 1.39
C VAL A 22 -7.28 0.97 0.10
N PRO A 23 -6.23 0.12 0.15
CA PRO A 23 -5.59 -0.32 -1.09
C PRO A 23 -6.55 -1.09 -2.01
N VAL A 24 -7.46 -1.90 -1.47
CA VAL A 24 -8.49 -2.58 -2.27
C VAL A 24 -9.41 -1.56 -2.96
N ALA A 25 -9.84 -0.51 -2.26
CA ALA A 25 -10.67 0.54 -2.84
C ALA A 25 -9.96 1.29 -3.97
N ILE A 26 -8.66 1.56 -3.84
CA ILE A 26 -7.86 2.19 -4.91
C ILE A 26 -7.79 1.27 -6.15
N VAL A 27 -7.48 -0.01 -5.97
CA VAL A 27 -7.43 -0.97 -7.10
C VAL A 27 -8.80 -1.05 -7.79
N VAL A 28 -9.88 -1.20 -7.04
CA VAL A 28 -11.24 -1.29 -7.61
C VAL A 28 -11.61 0.01 -8.34
N ALA A 29 -11.31 1.17 -7.76
CA ALA A 29 -11.55 2.47 -8.39
C ALA A 29 -10.75 2.63 -9.69
N SER A 30 -9.46 2.26 -9.70
CA SER A 30 -8.62 2.31 -10.89
C SER A 30 -9.13 1.40 -11.99
N MET A 31 -9.53 0.17 -11.66
CA MET A 31 -10.13 -0.77 -12.62
C MET A 31 -11.49 -0.27 -13.15
N ALA A 32 -12.31 0.38 -12.33
CA ALA A 32 -13.59 0.97 -12.75
C ALA A 32 -13.38 2.15 -13.69
N LEU A 33 -12.43 3.05 -13.37
CA LEU A 33 -12.07 4.20 -14.20
C LEU A 33 -11.52 3.77 -15.57
N ALA A 34 -10.71 2.72 -15.61
CA ALA A 34 -10.17 2.17 -16.86
C ALA A 34 -11.27 1.64 -17.83
N ARG A 35 -12.47 1.35 -17.34
CA ARG A 35 -13.61 0.91 -18.15
C ARG A 35 -14.50 2.03 -18.65
N LEU A 36 -14.27 3.28 -18.22
CA LEU A 36 -15.05 4.42 -18.70
C LEU A 36 -14.70 4.74 -20.17
N PRO A 37 -15.68 5.18 -20.98
CA PRO A 37 -15.43 5.53 -22.39
C PRO A 37 -14.56 6.79 -22.55
N VAL A 38 -14.36 7.55 -21.47
CA VAL A 38 -13.49 8.72 -21.45
C VAL A 38 -12.08 8.26 -21.09
N ARG A 39 -11.12 8.42 -22.01
CA ARG A 39 -9.71 8.14 -21.75
C ARG A 39 -9.15 9.26 -20.87
N LEU A 40 -9.26 9.08 -19.55
CA LEU A 40 -8.52 9.89 -18.60
C LEU A 40 -7.20 9.15 -18.34
N ASP A 41 -6.11 9.80 -18.71
CA ASP A 41 -4.76 9.29 -18.41
C ASP A 41 -4.45 9.55 -16.92
N LEU A 42 -5.01 8.68 -16.07
CA LEU A 42 -4.92 8.78 -14.60
C LEU A 42 -4.06 7.67 -13.98
N TRP A 43 -3.31 6.92 -14.79
CA TRP A 43 -2.46 5.84 -14.30
C TRP A 43 -1.46 6.34 -13.23
N TRP A 44 -0.85 7.51 -13.45
CA TRP A 44 0.06 8.15 -12.50
C TRP A 44 -0.58 8.41 -11.14
N LEU A 45 -1.87 8.80 -11.13
CA LEU A 45 -2.62 9.03 -9.90
C LEU A 45 -2.94 7.71 -9.19
N ALA A 46 -3.19 6.65 -9.92
CA ALA A 46 -3.43 5.32 -9.37
C ALA A 46 -2.19 4.79 -8.62
N HIS A 47 -0.99 4.94 -9.20
CA HIS A 47 0.27 4.53 -8.55
C HIS A 47 0.62 5.41 -7.34
N LEU A 48 0.45 6.73 -7.45
CA LEU A 48 0.65 7.65 -6.33
C LEU A 48 -0.32 7.34 -5.17
N ALA A 49 -1.61 7.21 -5.47
CA ALA A 49 -2.64 6.87 -4.48
C ALA A 49 -2.46 5.46 -3.93
N GLY A 50 -2.05 4.51 -4.75
CA GLY A 50 -1.72 3.14 -4.37
C GLY A 50 -0.59 3.08 -3.35
N GLY A 51 0.50 3.80 -3.59
CA GLY A 51 1.61 3.93 -2.64
C GLY A 51 1.19 4.53 -1.31
N ALA A 52 0.39 5.60 -1.32
CA ALA A 52 -0.17 6.20 -0.11
C ALA A 52 -1.09 5.23 0.65
N ALA A 53 -1.93 4.50 -0.07
CA ALA A 53 -2.83 3.48 0.48
C ALA A 53 -2.08 2.30 1.12
N LEU A 54 -0.98 1.85 0.49
CA LEU A 54 -0.12 0.81 1.05
C LEU A 54 0.57 1.29 2.34
N ALA A 55 1.08 2.52 2.36
CA ALA A 55 1.70 3.09 3.54
C ALA A 55 0.71 3.23 4.70
N PHE A 56 -0.53 3.66 4.44
CA PHE A 56 -1.62 3.61 5.41
C PHE A 56 -1.85 2.18 5.92
N CYS A 57 -2.01 1.24 4.99
CA CYS A 57 -2.28 -0.17 5.30
C CYS A 57 -1.21 -0.76 6.21
N TYR A 58 0.07 -0.60 5.85
CA TYR A 58 1.17 -1.15 6.63
C TYR A 58 1.36 -0.46 7.98
N LEU A 59 1.21 0.86 8.05
CA LEU A 59 1.28 1.57 9.32
C LEU A 59 0.16 1.10 10.26
N ARG A 60 -1.04 0.89 9.73
CA ARG A 60 -2.17 0.36 10.49
C ARG A 60 -1.95 -1.11 10.89
N ALA A 61 -1.44 -1.94 9.98
CA ALA A 61 -1.12 -3.33 10.24
C ALA A 61 -0.06 -3.49 11.34
N ILE A 62 0.99 -2.67 11.33
CA ILE A 62 2.02 -2.63 12.38
C ILE A 62 1.39 -2.28 13.73
N ALA A 63 0.48 -1.30 13.77
CA ALA A 63 -0.22 -0.93 14.99
C ALA A 63 -1.11 -2.05 15.54
N ILE A 64 -1.82 -2.77 14.68
CA ILE A 64 -2.64 -3.94 15.03
C ILE A 64 -1.76 -5.11 15.54
N ALA A 65 -0.63 -5.34 14.87
CA ALA A 65 0.30 -6.43 15.20
C ALA A 65 1.25 -6.11 16.37
N ARG A 66 1.13 -4.92 16.99
CA ARG A 66 2.04 -4.45 18.05
C ARG A 66 2.26 -5.45 19.19
N ALA A 67 1.23 -6.20 19.57
CA ALA A 67 1.32 -7.21 20.61
C ALA A 67 2.25 -8.38 20.23
N LYS A 68 2.44 -8.64 18.93
CA LYS A 68 3.31 -9.72 18.40
C LYS A 68 4.68 -9.19 17.97
N LEU A 69 4.75 -7.99 17.41
CA LEU A 69 5.98 -7.36 16.91
C LEU A 69 6.80 -6.70 18.02
N GLY A 70 6.21 -6.50 19.20
CA GLY A 70 6.78 -5.65 20.23
C GLY A 70 6.55 -4.16 19.96
N ALA A 71 7.00 -3.32 20.90
CA ALA A 71 6.84 -1.87 20.81
C ALA A 71 7.93 -1.26 19.92
N LEU A 72 7.63 -1.09 18.64
CA LEU A 72 8.50 -0.32 17.75
C LEU A 72 8.48 1.17 18.12
N ARG A 73 9.64 1.82 18.06
CA ARG A 73 9.71 3.27 18.10
C ARG A 73 8.99 3.86 16.87
N PRO A 74 8.36 5.05 16.96
CA PRO A 74 7.63 5.64 15.83
C PRO A 74 8.43 5.66 14.53
N ALA A 75 9.69 6.09 14.58
CA ALA A 75 10.57 6.10 13.40
C ALA A 75 10.75 4.69 12.78
N GLY A 76 10.90 3.66 13.61
CA GLY A 76 11.00 2.28 13.14
C GLY A 76 9.71 1.78 12.48
N ALA A 77 8.54 2.16 13.02
CA ALA A 77 7.25 1.82 12.43
C ALA A 77 7.05 2.51 11.06
N TYR A 78 7.43 3.79 10.92
CA TYR A 78 7.39 4.52 9.65
C TYR A 78 8.35 3.92 8.62
N LEU A 79 9.59 3.63 9.03
CA LEU A 79 10.58 3.02 8.13
C LEU A 79 10.11 1.64 7.64
N LEU A 80 9.58 0.81 8.55
CA LEU A 80 9.06 -0.50 8.19
C LEU A 80 7.84 -0.38 7.25
N ALA A 81 6.90 0.53 7.52
CA ALA A 81 5.75 0.76 6.66
C ALA A 81 6.19 1.24 5.26
N PHE A 82 7.17 2.14 5.19
CA PHE A 82 7.75 2.60 3.92
C PHE A 82 8.40 1.46 3.13
N ALA A 83 9.27 0.68 3.78
CA ALA A 83 9.96 -0.44 3.15
C ALA A 83 8.97 -1.48 2.61
N LEU A 84 7.95 -1.85 3.39
CA LEU A 84 6.92 -2.79 2.96
C LEU A 84 6.09 -2.24 1.79
N SER A 85 5.82 -0.94 1.75
CA SER A 85 5.13 -0.30 0.61
C SER A 85 5.97 -0.38 -0.66
N CYS A 86 7.27 -0.07 -0.59
CA CYS A 86 8.19 -0.18 -1.72
C CYS A 86 8.32 -1.63 -2.21
N MET A 87 8.43 -2.58 -1.28
CA MET A 87 8.49 -4.01 -1.63
C MET A 87 7.21 -4.48 -2.33
N THR A 88 6.04 -3.99 -1.90
CA THR A 88 4.77 -4.33 -2.55
C THR A 88 4.67 -3.72 -3.93
N ALA A 89 5.09 -2.47 -4.10
CA ALA A 89 5.15 -1.83 -5.42
C ALA A 89 6.08 -2.62 -6.37
N LEU A 90 7.27 -3.00 -5.90
CA LEU A 90 8.19 -3.83 -6.68
C LEU A 90 7.59 -5.20 -7.03
N ALA A 91 6.91 -5.85 -6.07
CA ALA A 91 6.26 -7.14 -6.32
C ALA A 91 5.11 -7.02 -7.34
N TRP A 92 4.43 -5.87 -7.37
CA TRP A 92 3.40 -5.57 -8.36
C TRP A 92 4.00 -5.51 -9.78
N GLU A 93 5.08 -4.75 -9.98
CA GLU A 93 5.78 -4.65 -11.27
C GLU A 93 6.32 -6.00 -11.76
N ILE A 94 6.90 -6.78 -10.84
CA ILE A 94 7.34 -8.16 -11.15
C ILE A 94 6.14 -9.04 -11.56
N GLY A 95 4.99 -8.83 -10.92
CA GLY A 95 3.75 -9.53 -11.24
C GLY A 95 3.26 -9.19 -12.64
N GLU A 96 3.19 -7.91 -13.01
CA GLU A 96 2.81 -7.45 -14.35
C GLU A 96 3.76 -8.00 -15.42
N PHE A 97 5.06 -7.88 -15.21
CA PHE A 97 6.06 -8.48 -16.10
C PHE A 97 5.84 -9.98 -16.27
N THR A 98 5.62 -10.70 -15.18
CA THR A 98 5.43 -12.16 -15.22
C THR A 98 4.15 -12.54 -15.99
N ILE A 99 3.06 -11.82 -15.78
CA ILE A 99 1.79 -12.04 -16.50
C ILE A 99 1.99 -11.78 -17.99
N ASP A 100 2.68 -10.70 -18.34
CA ASP A 100 2.96 -10.37 -19.75
C ASP A 100 3.79 -11.46 -20.45
N GLN A 101 4.81 -12.01 -19.77
CA GLN A 101 5.61 -13.10 -20.34
C GLN A 101 4.82 -14.40 -20.51
N LEU A 102 3.84 -14.66 -19.63
CA LEU A 102 3.07 -15.90 -19.66
C LEU A 102 1.80 -15.81 -20.53
N ALA A 103 1.16 -14.65 -20.58
CA ALA A 103 -0.15 -14.47 -21.20
C ALA A 103 -0.17 -13.45 -22.36
N GLY A 104 0.90 -12.70 -22.58
CA GLY A 104 0.99 -11.71 -23.66
C GLY A 104 0.00 -10.56 -23.51
N THR A 105 -0.24 -10.10 -22.28
CA THR A 105 -1.28 -9.11 -21.98
C THR A 105 -0.89 -7.66 -22.30
N GLY A 106 0.40 -7.30 -22.21
CA GLY A 106 0.88 -5.93 -22.42
C GLY A 106 0.50 -4.98 -21.27
N LEU A 107 0.51 -5.48 -20.03
CA LEU A 107 0.29 -4.66 -18.82
C LEU A 107 1.44 -3.70 -18.61
N GLN A 108 2.68 -4.19 -18.80
CA GLN A 108 3.90 -3.41 -18.71
C GLN A 108 4.26 -2.82 -20.07
N GLN A 109 4.25 -1.49 -20.18
CA GLN A 109 4.53 -0.79 -21.45
C GLN A 109 6.01 -0.44 -21.63
N GLY A 110 6.89 -1.13 -20.93
CA GLY A 110 8.33 -0.99 -21.04
C GLY A 110 8.99 -0.38 -19.81
N ASN A 111 10.30 -0.19 -19.86
CA ASN A 111 11.10 0.23 -18.72
C ASN A 111 10.70 1.61 -18.16
N PHE A 112 10.27 2.55 -19.02
CA PHE A 112 9.84 3.88 -18.57
C PHE A 112 8.57 3.80 -17.73
N ASP A 113 7.62 2.98 -18.12
CA ASP A 113 6.37 2.69 -17.42
C ASP A 113 6.67 2.14 -16.02
N THR A 114 7.36 1.01 -15.94
CA THR A 114 7.79 0.38 -14.69
C THR A 114 8.51 1.34 -13.74
N MET A 115 9.48 2.11 -14.24
CA MET A 115 10.25 3.03 -13.41
C MET A 115 9.38 4.20 -12.92
N SER A 116 8.46 4.70 -13.75
CA SER A 116 7.52 5.74 -13.36
C SER A 116 6.56 5.26 -12.27
N ASP A 117 6.06 4.04 -12.38
CA ASP A 117 5.14 3.43 -11.41
C ASP A 117 5.81 3.22 -10.05
N LEU A 118 7.05 2.71 -10.06
CA LEU A 118 7.86 2.58 -8.85
C LEU A 118 8.15 3.94 -8.19
N ILE A 119 8.48 4.97 -8.98
CA ILE A 119 8.73 6.33 -8.46
C ILE A 119 7.45 6.90 -7.84
N LEU A 120 6.33 6.81 -8.54
CA LEU A 120 5.04 7.35 -8.08
C LEU A 120 4.54 6.60 -6.85
N GLY A 121 4.61 5.27 -6.83
CA GLY A 121 4.24 4.46 -5.67
C GLY A 121 5.09 4.79 -4.44
N THR A 122 6.40 4.90 -4.62
CA THR A 122 7.34 5.30 -3.56
C THR A 122 7.07 6.71 -3.06
N ALA A 123 6.83 7.67 -3.97
CA ALA A 123 6.51 9.05 -3.62
C ALA A 123 5.18 9.15 -2.86
N GLY A 124 4.15 8.41 -3.27
CA GLY A 124 2.87 8.35 -2.58
C GLY A 124 3.00 7.82 -1.15
N ALA A 125 3.78 6.74 -0.97
CA ALA A 125 4.06 6.18 0.35
C ALA A 125 4.80 7.19 1.24
N ALA A 126 5.85 7.83 0.73
CA ALA A 126 6.62 8.83 1.46
C ALA A 126 5.75 10.04 1.85
N ALA A 127 4.94 10.56 0.91
CA ALA A 127 4.06 11.71 1.14
C ALA A 127 3.03 11.42 2.24
N TYR A 128 2.38 10.25 2.19
CA TYR A 128 1.44 9.85 3.24
C TYR A 128 2.10 9.76 4.62
N LEU A 129 3.26 9.09 4.72
CA LEU A 129 3.96 8.91 6.00
C LEU A 129 4.46 10.24 6.55
N ALA A 130 4.97 11.14 5.71
CA ALA A 130 5.37 12.48 6.12
C ALA A 130 4.18 13.28 6.64
N TRP A 131 3.06 13.30 5.90
CA TRP A 131 1.83 13.95 6.34
C TRP A 131 1.32 13.40 7.67
N HIS A 132 1.28 12.08 7.81
CA HIS A 132 0.85 11.42 9.06
C HIS A 132 1.77 11.77 10.23
N ALA A 133 3.09 11.80 10.03
CA ALA A 133 4.05 12.17 11.08
C ALA A 133 3.86 13.62 11.53
N LEU A 134 3.70 14.55 10.58
CA LEU A 134 3.49 15.98 10.86
C LEU A 134 2.18 16.24 11.63
N THR A 135 1.09 15.58 11.23
CA THR A 135 -0.21 15.73 11.91
C THR A 135 -0.19 15.17 13.33
N LYS A 136 0.50 14.04 13.55
CA LYS A 136 0.68 13.49 14.90
C LYS A 136 1.54 14.38 15.79
N PHE A 137 2.63 14.95 15.25
CA PHE A 137 3.47 15.88 15.98
C PHE A 137 2.72 17.16 16.36
N ALA A 138 1.89 17.70 15.46
CA ALA A 138 1.06 18.86 15.75
C ALA A 138 0.03 18.57 16.85
N SER A 139 -0.64 17.37 16.81
CA SER A 139 -1.65 16.99 17.81
C SER A 139 -1.11 16.65 19.20
N SER A 140 0.20 16.38 19.32
CA SER A 140 0.85 16.09 20.61
C SER A 140 1.31 17.35 21.38
N ARG A 141 1.13 18.54 20.80
CA ARG A 141 1.52 19.83 21.40
C ARG A 141 0.41 20.57 22.14
N TRP A 142 -0.81 20.00 22.23
CA TRP A 142 -1.96 20.52 22.96
C TRP A 142 -2.36 19.49 24.03
#